data_4faf26075cd8ba7e339b0dc6356cae76
#
_entry.id   4faf26075cd8ba7e339b0dc6356cae76
#
_cell.length_a   1.000
_cell.length_b   1.000
_cell.length_c   1.000
_cell.angle_alpha   90.00
_cell.angle_beta   90.00
_cell.angle_gamma   90.00
#
_symmetry.space_group_name_H-M   'P 1'
#
loop_
_entity.id
_entity.type
_entity.pdbx_description
1 polymer ?
#
loop_
_entity_poly.entity_id
_entity_poly.type
_entity_poly.pdbx_seq_one_letter_code
_entity_poly.pdbx_strand_id
1 'polypeptide(L)'
;MGRQLKSGKGATPRLSSVVMVYYKGMLTNGKVFDDNTRQSYPDAMRLKDLIVGWHIALQKMKVGDKWITYIPSKFGYGSRALKGIPKNSTLIFEIELCGIA
;
A
#
# COMPACT_ATOMS: atom_id res chain seq x y z
N MET A 1 8.87 9.37 -2.33
CA MET A 1 7.73 8.60 -2.78
C MET A 1 6.65 8.46 -1.71
N GLY A 2 6.99 8.60 -0.44
CA GLY A 2 6.04 8.48 0.63
C GLY A 2 6.28 9.45 1.77
N ARG A 3 5.27 9.64 2.61
CA ARG A 3 5.34 10.44 3.81
C ARG A 3 4.77 9.65 4.98
N GLN A 4 5.50 9.62 6.08
CA GLN A 4 5.07 8.95 7.29
C GLN A 4 4.04 9.79 8.04
N LEU A 5 2.89 9.21 8.32
CA LEU A 5 1.80 9.87 9.08
C LEU A 5 1.81 9.45 10.54
N LYS A 6 2.28 8.24 10.85
CA LYS A 6 2.35 7.69 12.19
C LYS A 6 3.57 6.78 12.28
N SER A 7 4.30 6.86 13.39
CA SER A 7 5.52 6.06 13.61
C SER A 7 5.24 4.90 14.54
N GLY A 8 5.57 3.69 14.09
CA GLY A 8 5.52 2.47 14.88
C GLY A 8 6.89 2.09 15.41
N LYS A 9 6.93 1.01 16.20
CA LYS A 9 8.16 0.51 16.82
C LYS A 9 8.39 -0.97 16.54
N GLY A 10 7.54 -1.60 15.73
CA GLY A 10 7.63 -3.02 15.45
C GLY A 10 8.67 -3.38 14.41
N ALA A 11 8.63 -4.63 13.97
CA ALA A 11 9.52 -5.15 12.96
C ALA A 11 9.22 -4.59 11.57
N THR A 12 10.18 -4.68 10.68
CA THR A 12 10.03 -4.33 9.27
C THR A 12 9.85 -5.60 8.45
N PRO A 13 8.85 -5.67 7.56
CA PRO A 13 8.63 -6.86 6.77
C PRO A 13 9.70 -7.04 5.69
N ARG A 14 9.80 -8.28 5.20
CA ARG A 14 10.60 -8.65 4.03
C ARG A 14 9.68 -8.88 2.84
N LEU A 15 10.24 -8.99 1.66
CA LEU A 15 9.46 -9.27 0.45
C LEU A 15 8.67 -10.59 0.58
N SER A 16 9.21 -11.59 1.28
CA SER A 16 8.55 -12.88 1.51
C SER A 16 7.50 -12.84 2.62
N SER A 17 7.35 -11.72 3.32
CA SER A 17 6.43 -11.62 4.46
C SER A 17 4.97 -11.59 4.01
N VAL A 18 4.09 -12.07 4.90
CA VAL A 18 2.66 -11.78 4.85
C VAL A 18 2.43 -10.59 5.77
N VAL A 19 1.89 -9.50 5.21
CA VAL A 19 1.66 -8.26 5.95
C VAL A 19 0.17 -8.11 6.27
N MET A 20 -0.12 -7.58 7.46
CA MET A 20 -1.47 -7.30 7.92
C MET A 20 -1.68 -5.81 7.82
N VAL A 21 -2.57 -5.36 6.91
CA VAL A 21 -2.65 -3.94 6.56
C VAL A 21 -4.09 -3.45 6.47
N TYR A 22 -4.29 -2.20 6.89
CA TYR A 22 -5.40 -1.37 6.43
C TYR A 22 -4.88 -0.45 5.34
N TYR A 23 -5.64 -0.24 4.29
CA TYR A 23 -5.21 0.64 3.21
C TYR A 23 -6.38 1.27 2.47
N LYS A 24 -6.09 2.39 1.84
CA LYS A 24 -7.01 3.10 0.95
C LYS A 24 -6.23 3.54 -0.27
N GLY A 25 -6.68 3.09 -1.44
CA GLY A 25 -6.05 3.44 -2.72
C GLY A 25 -6.92 4.44 -3.49
N MET A 26 -6.28 5.47 -4.04
CA MET A 26 -6.99 6.48 -4.81
C MET A 26 -6.16 6.97 -5.98
N LEU A 27 -6.84 7.53 -6.96
CA LEU A 27 -6.23 8.22 -8.09
C LEU A 27 -5.89 9.66 -7.70
N THR A 28 -5.10 10.34 -8.55
CA THR A 28 -4.71 11.74 -8.30
C THR A 28 -5.90 12.70 -8.29
N ASN A 29 -7.02 12.32 -8.90
CA ASN A 29 -8.25 13.13 -8.86
C ASN A 29 -9.07 12.88 -7.58
N GLY A 30 -8.57 12.07 -6.65
CA GLY A 30 -9.24 11.76 -5.40
C GLY A 30 -10.22 10.60 -5.46
N LYS A 31 -10.42 9.99 -6.62
CA LYS A 31 -11.33 8.84 -6.75
C LYS A 31 -10.74 7.62 -6.07
N VAL A 32 -11.46 7.06 -5.11
CA VAL A 32 -11.06 5.86 -4.37
C VAL A 32 -11.39 4.63 -5.22
N PHE A 33 -10.40 3.76 -5.44
CA PHE A 33 -10.62 2.52 -6.18
C PHE A 33 -10.55 1.28 -5.28
N ASP A 34 -10.02 1.39 -4.07
CA ASP A 34 -9.94 0.29 -3.14
C ASP A 34 -9.80 0.83 -1.71
N ASP A 35 -10.49 0.21 -0.75
CA ASP A 35 -10.51 0.72 0.63
C ASP A 35 -10.98 -0.40 1.56
N ASN A 36 -10.13 -0.84 2.48
CA ASN A 36 -10.50 -1.80 3.50
C ASN A 36 -10.53 -1.21 4.92
N THR A 37 -10.44 0.12 5.04
CA THR A 37 -10.28 0.79 6.33
C THR A 37 -11.48 0.65 7.26
N ARG A 38 -12.64 0.24 6.73
CA ARG A 38 -13.86 0.05 7.52
C ARG A 38 -14.05 -1.36 8.03
N GLN A 39 -13.17 -2.29 7.66
CA GLN A 39 -13.22 -3.65 8.16
C GLN A 39 -12.82 -3.69 9.63
N SER A 40 -13.34 -4.67 10.38
CA SER A 40 -13.03 -4.83 11.79
C SER A 40 -11.64 -5.38 12.04
N TYR A 41 -10.98 -5.91 11.02
CA TYR A 41 -9.61 -6.43 11.09
C TYR A 41 -8.89 -6.18 9.77
N PRO A 42 -7.54 -6.07 9.79
CA PRO A 42 -6.76 -5.81 8.57
C PRO A 42 -6.71 -7.02 7.66
N ASP A 43 -6.48 -6.78 6.37
CA ASP A 43 -6.25 -7.86 5.42
C ASP A 43 -4.83 -8.41 5.55
N ALA A 44 -4.70 -9.74 5.43
CA ALA A 44 -3.41 -10.40 5.35
C ALA A 44 -3.07 -10.58 3.86
N MET A 45 -1.93 -10.03 3.45
CA MET A 45 -1.52 -10.02 2.04
C MET A 45 -0.06 -10.43 1.93
N ARG A 46 0.23 -11.30 0.97
CA ARG A 46 1.61 -11.68 0.68
C ARG A 46 2.27 -10.56 -0.10
N LEU A 47 3.32 -9.94 0.48
CA LEU A 47 3.90 -8.72 -0.08
C LEU A 47 4.40 -8.93 -1.51
N LYS A 48 5.06 -10.04 -1.79
CA LYS A 48 5.63 -10.30 -3.13
C LYS A 48 4.57 -10.37 -4.24
N ASP A 49 3.29 -10.62 -3.92
CA ASP A 49 2.21 -10.72 -4.88
C ASP A 49 1.59 -9.35 -5.23
N LEU A 50 2.05 -8.29 -4.57
CA LEU A 50 1.51 -6.95 -4.73
C LEU A 50 2.37 -6.14 -5.71
N ILE A 51 1.90 -4.93 -6.06
CA ILE A 51 2.65 -4.07 -6.99
C ILE A 51 3.99 -3.64 -6.41
N VAL A 52 4.93 -3.31 -7.29
CA VAL A 52 6.32 -2.98 -6.91
C VAL A 52 6.37 -1.80 -5.93
N GLY A 53 5.50 -0.81 -6.09
CA GLY A 53 5.44 0.32 -5.16
C GLY A 53 5.19 -0.11 -3.72
N TRP A 54 4.38 -1.15 -3.51
CA TRP A 54 4.17 -1.73 -2.18
C TRP A 54 5.40 -2.48 -1.67
N HIS A 55 6.13 -3.18 -2.57
CA HIS A 55 7.40 -3.82 -2.19
C HIS A 55 8.37 -2.80 -1.59
N ILE A 56 8.49 -1.65 -2.24
CA ILE A 56 9.41 -0.59 -1.80
C ILE A 56 8.93 0.01 -0.48
N ALA A 57 7.65 0.39 -0.40
CA ALA A 57 7.11 1.08 0.77
C ALA A 57 7.12 0.20 2.02
N LEU A 58 6.56 -1.01 1.93
CA LEU A 58 6.39 -1.88 3.09
C LEU A 58 7.74 -2.33 3.67
N GLN A 59 8.77 -2.50 2.86
CA GLN A 59 10.10 -2.88 3.35
C GLN A 59 10.84 -1.71 4.03
N LYS A 60 10.26 -0.52 4.03
CA LYS A 60 10.75 0.64 4.78
C LYS A 60 9.89 0.95 6.00
N MET A 61 8.72 0.32 6.11
CA MET A 61 7.79 0.54 7.21
C MET A 61 8.06 -0.40 8.37
N LYS A 62 7.64 0.01 9.56
CA LYS A 62 7.63 -0.82 10.76
C LYS A 62 6.20 -1.08 11.18
N VAL A 63 5.94 -2.20 11.84
CA VAL A 63 4.63 -2.45 12.42
C VAL A 63 4.24 -1.28 13.33
N GLY A 64 3.06 -0.73 13.11
CA GLY A 64 2.56 0.47 13.75
C GLY A 64 2.71 1.74 12.92
N ASP A 65 3.50 1.69 11.83
CA ASP A 65 3.61 2.83 10.92
C ASP A 65 2.35 3.01 10.09
N LYS A 66 2.06 4.26 9.79
CA LYS A 66 1.08 4.64 8.78
C LYS A 66 1.73 5.62 7.82
N TRP A 67 1.68 5.31 6.53
CA TRP A 67 2.29 6.13 5.48
C TRP A 67 1.25 6.48 4.43
N ILE A 68 1.44 7.65 3.79
CA ILE A 68 0.83 7.93 2.50
C ILE A 68 1.92 7.79 1.44
N THR A 69 1.64 7.02 0.38
CA THR A 69 2.62 6.71 -0.67
C THR A 69 2.09 7.16 -2.02
N TYR A 70 2.98 7.70 -2.83
CA TYR A 70 2.69 8.14 -4.19
C TYR A 70 3.45 7.21 -5.13
N ILE A 71 2.74 6.37 -5.85
CA ILE A 71 3.33 5.31 -6.66
C ILE A 71 3.18 5.66 -8.14
N PRO A 72 4.30 6.00 -8.83
CA PRO A 72 4.24 6.25 -10.27
C PRO A 72 3.80 4.98 -11.00
N SER A 73 3.17 5.14 -12.15
CA SER A 73 2.57 4.03 -12.89
C SER A 73 3.54 2.89 -13.17
N LYS A 74 4.82 3.18 -13.40
CA LYS A 74 5.84 2.15 -13.64
C LYS A 74 6.04 1.20 -12.46
N PHE A 75 5.69 1.61 -11.24
CA PHE A 75 5.73 0.77 -10.04
C PHE A 75 4.34 0.33 -9.59
N GLY A 76 3.31 0.69 -10.35
CA GLY A 76 1.94 0.24 -10.17
C GLY A 76 1.52 -0.69 -11.29
N TYR A 77 0.48 -0.30 -12.03
CA TYR A 77 -0.06 -1.14 -13.10
C TYR A 77 0.41 -0.73 -14.49
N GLY A 78 1.29 0.28 -14.61
CA GLY A 78 1.89 0.70 -15.86
C GLY A 78 0.86 1.09 -16.91
N SER A 79 1.05 0.60 -18.13
CA SER A 79 0.14 0.84 -19.25
C SER A 79 -1.10 -0.06 -19.23
N ARG A 80 -1.24 -0.92 -18.22
CA ARG A 80 -2.35 -1.84 -18.07
C ARG A 80 -3.51 -1.14 -17.39
N ALA A 81 -4.67 -1.08 -18.04
CA ALA A 81 -5.87 -0.55 -17.43
C ALA A 81 -6.57 -1.64 -16.63
N LEU A 82 -7.06 -1.29 -15.43
CA LEU A 82 -7.90 -2.14 -14.60
C LEU A 82 -9.23 -1.42 -14.36
N LYS A 83 -10.23 -2.15 -13.86
CA LYS A 83 -11.49 -1.54 -13.50
C LYS A 83 -11.26 -0.46 -12.43
N GLY A 84 -11.62 0.77 -12.74
CA GLY A 84 -11.43 1.91 -11.84
C GLY A 84 -10.04 2.51 -11.85
N ILE A 85 -9.08 1.92 -12.58
CA ILE A 85 -7.71 2.43 -12.68
C ILE A 85 -7.35 2.56 -14.17
N PRO A 86 -7.37 3.77 -14.74
CA PRO A 86 -6.93 3.98 -16.11
C PRO A 86 -5.46 3.62 -16.31
N LYS A 87 -5.06 3.34 -17.56
CA LYS A 87 -3.66 3.11 -17.88
C LYS A 87 -2.81 4.32 -17.48
N ASN A 88 -1.56 4.06 -17.11
CA ASN A 88 -0.56 5.08 -16.74
C ASN A 88 -0.97 5.94 -15.55
N SER A 89 -1.74 5.37 -14.62
CA SER A 89 -2.19 6.10 -13.43
C SER A 89 -1.10 6.12 -12.36
N THR A 90 -0.89 7.30 -11.78
CA THR A 90 -0.20 7.42 -10.50
C THR A 90 -1.19 7.03 -9.40
N LEU A 91 -0.74 6.18 -8.48
CA LEU A 91 -1.59 5.67 -7.40
C LEU A 91 -1.18 6.31 -6.08
N ILE A 92 -2.18 6.64 -5.27
CA ILE A 92 -1.95 7.17 -3.92
C ILE A 92 -2.52 6.15 -2.94
N PHE A 93 -1.67 5.62 -2.05
CA PHE A 93 -2.11 4.69 -1.02
C PHE A 93 -1.80 5.24 0.36
N GLU A 94 -2.82 5.26 1.22
CA GLU A 94 -2.60 5.34 2.66
C GLU A 94 -2.52 3.90 3.16
N ILE A 95 -1.43 3.56 3.84
CA ILE A 95 -1.17 2.20 4.30
C ILE A 95 -0.84 2.24 5.78
N GLU A 96 -1.55 1.44 6.58
CA GLU A 96 -1.22 1.20 7.98
C GLU A 96 -0.76 -0.24 8.14
N LEU A 97 0.49 -0.44 8.55
CA LEU A 97 1.05 -1.78 8.78
C LEU A 97 0.73 -2.20 10.21
N CYS A 98 -0.21 -3.15 10.36
CA CYS A 98 -0.71 -3.57 11.67
C CYS A 98 0.04 -4.78 12.22
N GLY A 99 0.65 -5.60 11.35
CA GLY A 99 1.35 -6.80 11.80
C GLY A 99 2.03 -7.51 10.64
N ILE A 100 2.80 -8.51 11.01
CA ILE A 100 3.49 -9.44 10.09
C ILE A 100 3.15 -10.85 10.58
N ALA A 101 2.59 -11.64 9.69
CA ALA A 101 2.25 -13.02 10.02
C ALA A 101 3.48 -13.93 9.99
#